data_dfd6bbe41782167b9a77e9e3e5eb105f
#
_entry.id   dfd6bbe41782167b9a77e9e3e5eb105f
#
_cell.length_a   1.000
_cell.length_b   1.000
_cell.length_c   1.000
_cell.angle_alpha   90.00
_cell.angle_beta   90.00
_cell.angle_gamma   90.00
#
_symmetry.space_group_name_H-M   'P 1'
#
loop_
_entity.id
_entity.type
_entity.pdbx_description
1 polymer ?
#
loop_
_entity_poly.entity_id
_entity_poly.type
_entity_poly.pdbx_seq_one_letter_code
_entity_poly.pdbx_strand_id
1 'polypeptide(L)'
;MPAPAARRALGAFLRAHRERLPAPLGASGRRRTPGLRREEVAEACGASLTWIAWLEQGREVSASPRLLSRLAQTLRLAPAERAYLFELADKRDPAAPALGEEALPAEILALPGAMAIPAYLLDGQWTARAWNEAAAALFVGWLDGDNDRNLLRFIFRSALAPKLIVDWSDRARRVVAEFRADFSRRLRDPALAALVEELTESSPAFAKLWREQDVLGREGGERRFRAPARRFHQTTLIVASHPEAKLVCLAPIEA
;
A
#
# COMPACT_ATOMS: atom_id res chain seq x y z
N MET A 1 -5.73 -12.12 -14.14
CA MET A 1 -7.19 -12.10 -14.52
C MET A 1 -8.00 -12.21 -13.22
N PRO A 2 -9.03 -11.36 -13.02
CA PRO A 2 -9.86 -11.43 -11.84
C PRO A 2 -10.58 -12.79 -11.70
N ALA A 3 -10.81 -13.22 -10.46
CA ALA A 3 -11.58 -14.42 -10.17
C ALA A 3 -13.04 -14.32 -10.70
N PRO A 4 -13.73 -15.44 -10.98
CA PRO A 4 -15.10 -15.42 -11.52
C PRO A 4 -16.08 -14.61 -10.66
N ALA A 5 -15.93 -14.63 -9.33
CA ALA A 5 -16.74 -13.83 -8.41
C ALA A 5 -16.49 -12.32 -8.59
N ALA A 6 -15.22 -11.90 -8.70
CA ALA A 6 -14.86 -10.50 -8.92
C ALA A 6 -15.37 -9.99 -10.28
N ARG A 7 -15.30 -10.82 -11.34
CA ARG A 7 -15.85 -10.47 -12.66
C ARG A 7 -17.36 -10.23 -12.63
N ARG A 8 -18.10 -11.08 -11.92
CA ARG A 8 -19.56 -10.89 -11.74
C ARG A 8 -19.87 -9.63 -10.93
N ALA A 9 -19.11 -9.37 -9.87
CA ALA A 9 -19.25 -8.16 -9.07
C ALA A 9 -18.94 -6.91 -9.89
N LEU A 10 -17.88 -6.92 -10.72
CA LEU A 10 -17.55 -5.85 -11.66
C LEU A 10 -18.70 -5.56 -12.63
N GLY A 11 -19.26 -6.61 -13.23
CA GLY A 11 -20.37 -6.47 -14.16
C GLY A 11 -21.63 -5.89 -13.52
N ALA A 12 -21.97 -6.37 -12.33
CA ALA A 12 -23.10 -5.86 -11.55
C ALA A 12 -22.89 -4.39 -11.14
N PHE A 13 -21.68 -4.04 -10.70
CA PHE A 13 -21.30 -2.68 -10.32
C PHE A 13 -21.45 -1.71 -11.50
N LEU A 14 -20.87 -2.03 -12.64
CA LEU A 14 -20.95 -1.20 -13.85
C LEU A 14 -22.39 -0.99 -14.31
N ARG A 15 -23.18 -2.07 -14.34
CA ARG A 15 -24.61 -1.99 -14.70
C ARG A 15 -25.37 -1.08 -13.76
N ALA A 16 -25.20 -1.23 -12.45
CA ALA A 16 -25.89 -0.42 -11.45
C ALA A 16 -25.58 1.07 -11.59
N HIS A 17 -24.31 1.42 -11.82
CA HIS A 17 -23.90 2.82 -12.02
C HIS A 17 -24.40 3.38 -13.35
N ARG A 18 -24.38 2.62 -14.43
CA ARG A 18 -24.95 3.02 -15.72
C ARG A 18 -26.44 3.31 -15.63
N GLU A 19 -27.20 2.46 -14.96
CA GLU A 19 -28.66 2.57 -14.81
C GLU A 19 -29.09 3.72 -13.89
N ARG A 20 -28.22 4.19 -12.98
CA ARG A 20 -28.48 5.35 -12.10
C ARG A 20 -28.29 6.69 -12.77
N LEU A 21 -27.48 6.77 -13.82
CA LEU A 21 -27.19 8.04 -14.48
C LEU A 21 -28.39 8.53 -15.29
N PRO A 22 -28.67 9.85 -15.29
CA PRO A 22 -29.73 10.40 -16.13
C PRO A 22 -29.40 10.20 -17.61
N ALA A 23 -30.42 9.98 -18.39
CA ALA A 23 -30.29 9.93 -19.86
C ALA A 23 -29.71 11.24 -20.41
N PRO A 24 -28.90 11.20 -21.48
CA PRO A 24 -28.42 12.42 -22.12
C PRO A 24 -29.58 13.34 -22.55
N LEU A 25 -29.38 14.67 -22.40
CA LEU A 25 -30.34 15.66 -22.87
C LEU A 25 -30.54 15.50 -24.39
N GLY A 26 -31.80 15.41 -24.84
CA GLY A 26 -32.11 15.24 -26.25
C GLY A 26 -32.22 13.79 -26.75
N ALA A 27 -32.08 12.80 -25.87
CA ALA A 27 -32.27 11.40 -26.24
C ALA A 27 -33.76 11.12 -26.60
N SER A 28 -34.08 11.10 -27.90
CA SER A 28 -35.39 10.79 -28.42
C SER A 28 -35.67 9.29 -28.42
N GLY A 29 -36.89 8.91 -28.03
CA GLY A 29 -37.42 7.54 -28.11
C GLY A 29 -37.80 6.91 -26.77
N ARG A 30 -38.76 5.95 -26.84
CA ARG A 30 -39.25 5.19 -25.66
C ARG A 30 -38.13 4.34 -25.09
N ARG A 31 -37.53 4.73 -23.94
CA ARG A 31 -36.46 3.99 -23.28
C ARG A 31 -37.02 2.80 -22.50
N ARG A 32 -36.49 1.60 -22.76
CA ARG A 32 -36.84 0.37 -22.01
C ARG A 32 -36.01 0.21 -20.73
N THR A 33 -34.87 0.89 -20.64
CA THR A 33 -33.97 0.83 -19.47
C THR A 33 -33.78 2.21 -18.87
N PRO A 34 -33.78 2.34 -17.55
CA PRO A 34 -33.41 3.58 -16.90
C PRO A 34 -31.91 3.88 -17.16
N GLY A 35 -31.55 5.15 -17.14
CA GLY A 35 -30.15 5.57 -17.24
C GLY A 35 -29.53 5.54 -18.63
N LEU A 36 -28.21 5.44 -18.68
CA LEU A 36 -27.46 5.34 -19.93
C LEU A 36 -27.64 3.97 -20.60
N ARG A 37 -27.70 3.98 -21.93
CA ARG A 37 -27.65 2.73 -22.71
C ARG A 37 -26.21 2.25 -22.85
N ARG A 38 -26.01 0.95 -23.10
CA ARG A 38 -24.66 0.38 -23.33
C ARG A 38 -23.97 1.01 -24.54
N GLU A 39 -24.73 1.35 -25.58
CA GLU A 39 -24.23 2.05 -26.77
C GLU A 39 -23.63 3.42 -26.39
N GLU A 40 -24.31 4.17 -25.55
CA GLU A 40 -23.89 5.49 -25.09
C GLU A 40 -22.59 5.41 -24.24
N VAL A 41 -22.48 4.38 -23.38
CA VAL A 41 -21.26 4.12 -22.62
C VAL A 41 -20.12 3.65 -23.52
N ALA A 42 -20.41 2.77 -24.49
CA ALA A 42 -19.42 2.25 -25.44
C ALA A 42 -18.82 3.39 -26.28
N GLU A 43 -19.66 4.27 -26.82
CA GLU A 43 -19.25 5.46 -27.56
C GLU A 43 -18.39 6.39 -26.70
N ALA A 44 -18.85 6.76 -25.49
CA ALA A 44 -18.12 7.65 -24.59
C ALA A 44 -16.76 7.08 -24.16
N CYS A 45 -16.65 5.75 -24.03
CA CYS A 45 -15.41 5.08 -23.64
C CYS A 45 -14.51 4.71 -24.83
N GLY A 46 -14.98 4.85 -26.07
CA GLY A 46 -14.29 4.37 -27.26
C GLY A 46 -14.09 2.85 -27.24
N ALA A 47 -15.13 2.12 -26.81
CA ALA A 47 -15.15 0.66 -26.74
C ALA A 47 -16.26 0.10 -27.64
N SER A 48 -16.22 -1.21 -27.96
CA SER A 48 -17.33 -1.83 -28.67
C SER A 48 -18.51 -2.12 -27.74
N LEU A 49 -19.73 -2.02 -28.26
CA LEU A 49 -20.95 -2.40 -27.56
C LEU A 49 -20.89 -3.83 -27.01
N THR A 50 -20.39 -4.75 -27.80
CA THR A 50 -20.23 -6.16 -27.45
C THR A 50 -19.29 -6.32 -26.25
N TRP A 51 -18.21 -5.55 -26.20
CA TRP A 51 -17.25 -5.60 -25.11
C TRP A 51 -17.87 -5.08 -23.79
N ILE A 52 -18.61 -3.95 -23.84
CA ILE A 52 -19.35 -3.43 -22.68
C ILE A 52 -20.36 -4.46 -22.18
N ALA A 53 -21.10 -5.11 -23.11
CA ALA A 53 -22.07 -6.15 -22.75
C ALA A 53 -21.39 -7.35 -22.06
N TRP A 54 -20.25 -7.80 -22.55
CA TRP A 54 -19.50 -8.92 -21.97
C TRP A 54 -18.95 -8.57 -20.58
N LEU A 55 -18.46 -7.34 -20.40
CA LEU A 55 -17.98 -6.87 -19.12
C LEU A 55 -19.10 -6.84 -18.07
N GLU A 56 -20.28 -6.30 -18.41
CA GLU A 56 -21.46 -6.31 -17.55
C GLU A 56 -22.03 -7.72 -17.26
N GLN A 57 -21.78 -8.68 -18.16
CA GLN A 57 -22.16 -10.08 -17.96
C GLN A 57 -21.12 -10.86 -17.11
N GLY A 58 -20.01 -10.24 -16.73
CA GLY A 58 -18.93 -10.89 -16.01
C GLY A 58 -18.18 -11.94 -16.80
N ARG A 59 -18.21 -11.84 -18.15
CA ARG A 59 -17.44 -12.73 -19.03
C ARG A 59 -15.95 -12.51 -18.85
N GLU A 60 -15.17 -13.46 -19.33
CA GLU A 60 -13.71 -13.43 -19.26
C GLU A 60 -13.11 -12.47 -20.29
N VAL A 61 -13.21 -11.17 -19.99
CA VAL A 61 -12.61 -10.09 -20.76
C VAL A 61 -11.70 -9.26 -19.86
N SER A 62 -10.58 -8.80 -20.40
CA SER A 62 -9.64 -7.94 -19.68
C SER A 62 -9.85 -6.49 -20.07
N ALA A 63 -10.06 -5.62 -19.08
CA ALA A 63 -10.09 -4.18 -19.26
C ALA A 63 -8.69 -3.58 -19.07
N SER A 64 -8.27 -2.71 -19.98
CA SER A 64 -7.04 -1.93 -19.78
C SER A 64 -7.28 -0.83 -18.71
N PRO A 65 -6.24 -0.42 -17.96
CA PRO A 65 -6.37 0.69 -17.02
C PRO A 65 -6.90 1.98 -17.65
N ARG A 66 -6.53 2.26 -18.90
CA ARG A 66 -7.03 3.41 -19.66
C ARG A 66 -8.54 3.34 -19.91
N LEU A 67 -9.04 2.15 -20.23
CA LEU A 67 -10.46 1.95 -20.46
C LEU A 67 -11.27 2.03 -19.16
N LEU A 68 -10.76 1.45 -18.06
CA LEU A 68 -11.36 1.59 -16.73
C LEU A 68 -11.42 3.06 -16.29
N SER A 69 -10.38 3.85 -16.57
CA SER A 69 -10.39 5.29 -16.30
C SER A 69 -11.50 6.02 -17.08
N ARG A 70 -11.70 5.69 -18.35
CA ARG A 70 -12.79 6.26 -19.15
C ARG A 70 -14.17 5.83 -18.65
N LEU A 71 -14.32 4.55 -18.25
CA LEU A 71 -15.55 4.06 -17.62
C LEU A 71 -15.84 4.83 -16.33
N ALA A 72 -14.84 5.01 -15.46
CA ALA A 72 -15.01 5.76 -14.23
C ALA A 72 -15.47 7.20 -14.48
N GLN A 73 -14.90 7.88 -15.48
CA GLN A 73 -15.30 9.23 -15.88
C GLN A 73 -16.72 9.26 -16.47
N THR A 74 -17.01 8.36 -17.42
CA THR A 74 -18.33 8.28 -18.08
C THR A 74 -19.44 7.97 -17.06
N LEU A 75 -19.17 7.08 -16.11
CA LEU A 75 -20.11 6.71 -15.06
C LEU A 75 -20.09 7.67 -13.86
N ARG A 76 -19.28 8.73 -13.89
CA ARG A 76 -19.16 9.76 -12.85
C ARG A 76 -18.90 9.16 -11.46
N LEU A 77 -18.04 8.16 -11.42
CA LEU A 77 -17.72 7.47 -10.17
C LEU A 77 -17.01 8.40 -9.19
N ALA A 78 -17.45 8.37 -7.93
CA ALA A 78 -16.74 9.00 -6.82
C ALA A 78 -15.38 8.32 -6.58
N PRO A 79 -14.41 8.95 -5.88
CA PRO A 79 -13.08 8.39 -5.66
C PRO A 79 -13.08 6.97 -5.09
N ALA A 80 -13.93 6.67 -4.10
CA ALA A 80 -14.05 5.34 -3.52
C ALA A 80 -14.64 4.32 -4.51
N GLU A 81 -15.63 4.72 -5.31
CA GLU A 81 -16.24 3.88 -6.35
C GLU A 81 -15.25 3.59 -7.49
N ARG A 82 -14.42 4.59 -7.83
CA ARG A 82 -13.33 4.43 -8.80
C ARG A 82 -12.28 3.45 -8.29
N ALA A 83 -11.85 3.56 -7.03
CA ALA A 83 -10.92 2.62 -6.41
C ALA A 83 -11.48 1.18 -6.44
N TYR A 84 -12.75 1.02 -6.08
CA TYR A 84 -13.45 -0.27 -6.10
C TYR A 84 -13.55 -0.86 -7.52
N LEU A 85 -13.79 -0.05 -8.55
CA LEU A 85 -13.76 -0.47 -9.96
C LEU A 85 -12.43 -1.11 -10.33
N PHE A 86 -11.32 -0.46 -9.97
CA PHE A 86 -9.98 -0.93 -10.28
C PHE A 86 -9.60 -2.19 -9.49
N GLU A 87 -10.03 -2.28 -8.23
CA GLU A 87 -9.85 -3.47 -7.39
C GLU A 87 -10.58 -4.69 -7.99
N LEU A 88 -11.86 -4.55 -8.34
CA LEU A 88 -12.62 -5.62 -8.98
C LEU A 88 -12.02 -6.08 -10.31
N ALA A 89 -11.40 -5.16 -11.04
CA ALA A 89 -10.74 -5.45 -12.31
C ALA A 89 -9.33 -6.05 -12.15
N ASP A 90 -8.81 -6.17 -10.93
CA ASP A 90 -7.42 -6.57 -10.64
C ASP A 90 -6.43 -5.70 -11.43
N LYS A 91 -6.64 -4.38 -11.38
CA LYS A 91 -5.82 -3.38 -12.06
C LYS A 91 -5.47 -2.23 -11.12
N ARG A 92 -4.29 -1.65 -11.33
CA ARG A 92 -3.90 -0.41 -10.66
C ARG A 92 -4.53 0.79 -11.38
N ASP A 93 -5.10 1.71 -10.62
CA ASP A 93 -5.58 2.99 -11.15
C ASP A 93 -4.40 3.89 -11.52
N PRO A 94 -4.28 4.36 -12.79
CA PRO A 94 -3.23 5.28 -13.20
C PRO A 94 -3.34 6.66 -12.55
N ALA A 95 -4.53 7.05 -12.09
CA ALA A 95 -4.77 8.33 -11.42
C ALA A 95 -4.70 8.21 -9.88
N ALA A 96 -4.53 6.97 -9.34
CA ALA A 96 -4.22 6.86 -7.93
C ALA A 96 -2.88 7.55 -7.66
N PRO A 97 -2.78 8.38 -6.60
CA PRO A 97 -1.52 9.00 -6.23
C PRO A 97 -0.42 7.94 -6.18
N ALA A 98 0.79 8.30 -6.61
CA ALA A 98 1.94 7.44 -6.42
C ALA A 98 2.04 7.19 -4.92
N LEU A 99 1.99 5.90 -4.51
CA LEU A 99 2.06 5.54 -3.10
C LEU A 99 3.29 6.22 -2.47
N GLY A 100 3.09 7.16 -1.54
CA GLY A 100 4.16 7.83 -0.82
C GLY A 100 4.45 9.28 -1.21
N GLU A 101 3.70 9.92 -2.11
CA GLU A 101 3.86 11.35 -2.43
C GLU A 101 3.03 12.28 -1.54
N GLU A 102 2.00 11.76 -0.89
CA GLU A 102 1.15 12.58 -0.02
C GLU A 102 1.74 12.65 1.39
N ALA A 103 1.92 13.87 1.89
CA ALA A 103 2.37 14.09 3.27
C ALA A 103 1.35 13.49 4.24
N LEU A 104 1.84 12.71 5.22
CA LEU A 104 0.96 12.13 6.22
C LEU A 104 0.25 13.24 7.02
N PRO A 105 -1.07 13.18 7.19
CA PRO A 105 -1.84 14.15 7.95
C PRO A 105 -1.34 14.27 9.40
N ALA A 106 -1.51 15.45 9.99
CA ALA A 106 -1.04 15.74 11.35
C ALA A 106 -1.64 14.80 12.40
N GLU A 107 -2.91 14.42 12.25
CA GLU A 107 -3.61 13.46 13.12
C GLU A 107 -2.99 12.06 13.07
N ILE A 108 -2.47 11.63 11.93
CA ILE A 108 -1.76 10.35 11.82
C ILE A 108 -0.36 10.47 12.43
N LEU A 109 0.33 11.58 12.20
CA LEU A 109 1.64 11.83 12.80
C LEU A 109 1.59 11.93 14.33
N ALA A 110 0.45 12.32 14.90
CA ALA A 110 0.26 12.41 16.36
C ALA A 110 0.06 11.03 17.04
N LEU A 111 -0.30 9.97 16.30
CA LEU A 111 -0.65 8.66 16.88
C LEU A 111 0.44 8.07 17.80
N PRO A 112 1.73 8.04 17.42
CA PRO A 112 2.75 7.50 18.32
C PRO A 112 2.83 8.23 19.66
N GLY A 113 2.66 9.55 19.67
CA GLY A 113 2.68 10.37 20.87
C GLY A 113 1.54 10.09 21.85
N ALA A 114 0.42 9.57 21.38
CA ALA A 114 -0.73 9.18 22.19
C ALA A 114 -0.57 7.81 22.86
N MET A 115 0.52 7.06 22.56
CA MET A 115 0.74 5.71 23.08
C MET A 115 1.69 5.71 24.27
N ALA A 116 1.37 4.90 25.31
CA ALA A 116 2.23 4.71 26.47
C ALA A 116 3.39 3.71 26.21
N ILE A 117 3.30 2.88 25.18
CA ILE A 117 4.31 1.91 24.79
C ILE A 117 5.19 2.46 23.67
N PRO A 118 6.41 1.96 23.46
CA PRO A 118 7.24 2.37 22.33
C PRO A 118 6.48 2.24 21.01
N ALA A 119 6.33 3.34 20.29
CA ALA A 119 5.59 3.40 19.03
C ALA A 119 6.26 4.35 18.04
N TYR A 120 6.22 3.98 16.77
CA TYR A 120 6.72 4.81 15.66
C TYR A 120 5.92 4.57 14.39
N LEU A 121 5.87 5.57 13.54
CA LEU A 121 5.17 5.57 12.26
C LEU A 121 6.18 5.59 11.12
N LEU A 122 6.14 4.59 10.26
CA LEU A 122 6.92 4.53 9.02
C LEU A 122 6.07 4.99 7.84
N ASP A 123 6.68 5.71 6.91
CA ASP A 123 6.13 5.95 5.59
C ASP A 123 6.39 4.77 4.62
N GLY A 124 5.96 4.94 3.38
CA GLY A 124 6.16 3.93 2.34
C GLY A 124 7.63 3.69 1.95
N GLN A 125 8.53 4.57 2.30
CA GLN A 125 9.98 4.43 2.09
C GLN A 125 10.69 3.83 3.31
N TRP A 126 9.94 3.39 4.32
CA TRP A 126 10.45 2.87 5.58
C TRP A 126 11.23 3.90 6.42
N THR A 127 10.91 5.17 6.22
CA THR A 127 11.43 6.29 7.01
C THR A 127 10.47 6.60 8.15
N ALA A 128 10.98 6.70 9.38
CA ALA A 128 10.19 7.08 10.54
C ALA A 128 9.80 8.57 10.43
N ARG A 129 8.50 8.83 10.44
CA ARG A 129 7.92 10.17 10.30
C ARG A 129 7.45 10.75 11.64
N ALA A 130 7.12 9.87 12.58
CA ALA A 130 6.76 10.22 13.94
C ALA A 130 7.09 9.06 14.90
N TRP A 131 7.40 9.37 16.15
CA TRP A 131 7.66 8.40 17.21
C TRP A 131 7.46 9.06 18.59
N ASN A 132 7.34 8.24 19.64
CA ASN A 132 7.28 8.74 21.01
C ASN A 132 8.63 8.61 21.72
N GLU A 133 8.72 9.21 22.91
CA GLU A 133 9.94 9.18 23.73
C GLU A 133 10.35 7.75 24.10
N ALA A 134 9.38 6.87 24.36
CA ALA A 134 9.66 5.47 24.69
C ALA A 134 10.32 4.73 23.51
N ALA A 135 9.94 5.04 22.27
CA ALA A 135 10.60 4.50 21.08
C ALA A 135 11.99 5.13 20.88
N ALA A 136 12.15 6.43 21.07
CA ALA A 136 13.45 7.10 20.99
C ALA A 136 14.45 6.52 22.02
N ALA A 137 14.00 6.29 23.25
CA ALA A 137 14.81 5.67 24.30
C ALA A 137 15.18 4.21 24.01
N LEU A 138 14.33 3.47 23.27
CA LEU A 138 14.60 2.09 22.88
C LEU A 138 15.54 2.00 21.67
N PHE A 139 15.35 2.87 20.67
CA PHE A 139 16.08 2.83 19.41
C PHE A 139 17.16 3.92 19.32
N VAL A 140 18.06 3.89 20.30
CA VAL A 140 19.22 4.79 20.33
C VAL A 140 20.07 4.61 19.06
N GLY A 141 20.44 5.72 18.44
CA GLY A 141 21.17 5.77 17.16
C GLY A 141 20.28 5.68 15.94
N TRP A 142 18.94 5.64 16.13
CA TRP A 142 17.97 5.72 15.03
C TRP A 142 16.93 6.82 15.28
N LEU A 143 16.18 6.77 16.38
CA LEU A 143 15.08 7.69 16.68
C LEU A 143 15.46 8.83 17.64
N ASP A 144 16.67 8.85 18.13
CA ASP A 144 17.26 9.93 18.94
C ASP A 144 18.11 10.90 18.09
N GLY A 145 18.34 12.12 18.57
CA GLY A 145 19.19 13.12 17.90
C GLY A 145 18.79 13.39 16.44
N ASP A 146 19.76 13.76 15.60
CA ASP A 146 19.59 14.09 14.17
C ASP A 146 20.01 12.95 13.22
N ASN A 147 19.79 11.72 13.60
CA ASN A 147 20.15 10.54 12.82
C ASN A 147 19.26 10.37 11.57
N ASP A 148 19.71 9.58 10.62
CA ASP A 148 18.90 9.13 9.49
C ASP A 148 17.73 8.27 10.00
N ARG A 149 16.52 8.63 9.65
CA ARG A 149 15.27 8.01 10.13
C ARG A 149 14.86 6.79 9.31
N ASN A 150 15.60 6.41 8.29
CA ASN A 150 15.28 5.24 7.49
C ASN A 150 15.66 3.95 8.23
N LEU A 151 14.66 3.07 8.44
CA LEU A 151 14.83 1.82 9.19
C LEU A 151 15.84 0.86 8.54
N LEU A 152 15.85 0.78 7.21
CA LEU A 152 16.79 -0.10 6.51
C LEU A 152 18.23 0.40 6.65
N ARG A 153 18.46 1.71 6.51
CA ARG A 153 19.79 2.29 6.73
C ARG A 153 20.23 2.09 8.18
N PHE A 154 19.35 2.27 9.14
CA PHE A 154 19.68 1.95 10.54
C PHE A 154 20.11 0.49 10.71
N ILE A 155 19.32 -0.46 10.20
CA ILE A 155 19.60 -1.89 10.38
C ILE A 155 20.90 -2.31 9.68
N PHE A 156 21.19 -1.78 8.50
CA PHE A 156 22.27 -2.28 7.64
C PHE A 156 23.55 -1.43 7.63
N ARG A 157 23.49 -0.18 8.08
CA ARG A 157 24.65 0.73 8.08
C ARG A 157 25.06 1.20 9.48
N SER A 158 24.16 1.13 10.47
CA SER A 158 24.50 1.53 11.82
C SER A 158 25.26 0.43 12.56
N ALA A 159 26.40 0.78 13.16
CA ALA A 159 27.14 -0.11 14.05
C ALA A 159 26.39 -0.38 15.37
N LEU A 160 25.33 0.38 15.68
CA LEU A 160 24.52 0.22 16.89
C LEU A 160 23.43 -0.84 16.72
N ALA A 161 22.88 -1.03 15.52
CA ALA A 161 21.81 -1.98 15.29
C ALA A 161 22.15 -3.42 15.72
N PRO A 162 23.33 -4.01 15.38
CA PRO A 162 23.71 -5.33 15.86
C PRO A 162 23.97 -5.40 17.37
N LYS A 163 24.31 -4.27 18.00
CA LYS A 163 24.51 -4.18 19.46
C LYS A 163 23.18 -4.08 20.20
N LEU A 164 22.19 -3.46 19.60
CA LEU A 164 20.87 -3.26 20.19
C LEU A 164 19.96 -4.49 20.00
N ILE A 165 19.91 -5.06 18.81
CA ILE A 165 18.98 -6.11 18.43
C ILE A 165 19.56 -7.48 18.74
N VAL A 166 18.87 -8.27 19.55
CA VAL A 166 19.22 -9.69 19.75
C VAL A 166 18.87 -10.45 18.47
N ASP A 167 19.74 -11.38 18.08
CA ASP A 167 19.58 -12.18 16.84
C ASP A 167 19.45 -11.28 15.59
N TRP A 168 20.31 -10.25 15.52
CA TRP A 168 20.30 -9.25 14.44
C TRP A 168 20.26 -9.88 13.05
N SER A 169 20.97 -10.97 12.81
CA SER A 169 21.02 -11.64 11.50
C SER A 169 19.65 -12.14 11.05
N ASP A 170 18.91 -12.77 11.96
CA ASP A 170 17.55 -13.28 11.67
C ASP A 170 16.57 -12.12 11.47
N ARG A 171 16.73 -11.07 12.29
CA ARG A 171 15.91 -9.87 12.13
C ARG A 171 16.19 -9.15 10.82
N ALA A 172 17.46 -9.03 10.43
CA ALA A 172 17.87 -8.43 9.16
C ALA A 172 17.29 -9.18 7.96
N ARG A 173 17.37 -10.53 7.96
CA ARG A 173 16.75 -11.37 6.92
C ARG A 173 15.26 -11.11 6.81
N ARG A 174 14.57 -11.13 7.93
CA ARG A 174 13.12 -10.90 7.98
C ARG A 174 12.74 -9.52 7.48
N VAL A 175 13.48 -8.48 7.88
CA VAL A 175 13.24 -7.09 7.44
C VAL A 175 13.40 -6.95 5.92
N VAL A 176 14.43 -7.57 5.33
CA VAL A 176 14.61 -7.54 3.86
C VAL A 176 13.45 -8.24 3.16
N ALA A 177 13.02 -9.39 3.66
CA ALA A 177 11.91 -10.13 3.07
C ALA A 177 10.55 -9.39 3.18
N GLU A 178 10.30 -8.74 4.32
CA GLU A 178 9.13 -7.85 4.54
C GLU A 178 9.21 -6.60 3.63
N PHE A 179 10.38 -6.00 3.49
CA PHE A 179 10.60 -4.85 2.61
C PHE A 179 10.39 -5.21 1.14
N ARG A 180 10.83 -6.38 0.71
CA ARG A 180 10.62 -6.87 -0.66
C ARG A 180 9.14 -7.00 -1.00
N ALA A 181 8.30 -7.45 -0.07
CA ALA A 181 6.86 -7.50 -0.26
C ALA A 181 6.26 -6.10 -0.50
N ASP A 182 6.74 -5.08 0.21
CA ASP A 182 6.32 -3.70 -0.01
C ASP A 182 6.88 -3.13 -1.33
N PHE A 183 8.15 -3.37 -1.61
CA PHE A 183 8.83 -2.96 -2.83
C PHE A 183 8.16 -3.53 -4.09
N SER A 184 7.71 -4.79 -4.05
CA SER A 184 7.05 -5.44 -5.18
C SER A 184 5.77 -4.73 -5.64
N ARG A 185 5.09 -4.05 -4.72
CA ARG A 185 3.89 -3.24 -5.03
C ARG A 185 4.23 -1.87 -5.62
N ARG A 186 5.49 -1.45 -5.55
CA ARG A 186 5.99 -0.12 -5.89
C ARG A 186 7.25 -0.15 -6.77
N LEU A 187 7.35 -1.13 -7.67
CA LEU A 187 8.51 -1.35 -8.55
C LEU A 187 8.93 -0.13 -9.39
N ARG A 188 8.03 0.84 -9.57
CA ARG A 188 8.29 2.06 -10.34
C ARG A 188 8.61 3.27 -9.46
N ASP A 189 8.75 3.09 -8.15
CA ASP A 189 9.12 4.17 -7.24
C ASP A 189 10.64 4.40 -7.31
N PRO A 190 11.09 5.56 -7.83
CA PRO A 190 12.52 5.81 -8.01
C PRO A 190 13.27 5.95 -6.67
N ALA A 191 12.60 6.43 -5.61
CA ALA A 191 13.21 6.57 -4.30
C ALA A 191 13.47 5.21 -3.64
N LEU A 192 12.55 4.25 -3.79
CA LEU A 192 12.77 2.88 -3.32
C LEU A 192 13.83 2.15 -4.14
N ALA A 193 13.87 2.37 -5.46
CA ALA A 193 14.90 1.80 -6.31
C ALA A 193 16.31 2.32 -5.91
N ALA A 194 16.44 3.64 -5.70
CA ALA A 194 17.67 4.26 -5.24
C ALA A 194 18.11 3.75 -3.86
N LEU A 195 17.16 3.55 -2.93
CA LEU A 195 17.45 2.98 -1.61
C LEU A 195 17.99 1.54 -1.71
N VAL A 196 17.42 0.71 -2.59
CA VAL A 196 17.90 -0.65 -2.83
C VAL A 196 19.31 -0.65 -3.42
N GLU A 197 19.57 0.21 -4.40
CA GLU A 197 20.88 0.38 -5.03
C GLU A 197 21.93 0.82 -3.98
N GLU A 198 21.66 1.88 -3.25
CA GLU A 198 22.50 2.40 -2.16
C GLU A 198 22.85 1.33 -1.13
N LEU A 199 21.85 0.58 -0.65
CA LEU A 199 22.07 -0.46 0.36
C LEU A 199 22.80 -1.68 -0.20
N THR A 200 22.57 -2.00 -1.48
CA THR A 200 23.29 -3.09 -2.15
C THR A 200 24.79 -2.77 -2.30
N GLU A 201 25.13 -1.53 -2.58
CA GLU A 201 26.51 -1.06 -2.69
C GLU A 201 27.19 -0.90 -1.32
N SER A 202 26.47 -0.34 -0.34
CA SER A 202 27.05 0.04 0.96
C SER A 202 27.02 -1.05 2.03
N SER A 203 26.24 -2.13 1.86
CA SER A 203 26.08 -3.19 2.85
C SER A 203 26.14 -4.59 2.24
N PRO A 204 27.26 -5.32 2.42
CA PRO A 204 27.36 -6.71 1.97
C PRO A 204 26.29 -7.63 2.54
N ALA A 205 25.84 -7.37 3.79
CA ALA A 205 24.77 -8.13 4.43
C ALA A 205 23.43 -7.90 3.71
N PHE A 206 23.08 -6.65 3.40
CA PHE A 206 21.88 -6.35 2.62
C PHE A 206 21.96 -6.98 1.22
N ALA A 207 23.06 -6.77 0.51
CA ALA A 207 23.27 -7.31 -0.84
C ALA A 207 23.12 -8.84 -0.89
N LYS A 208 23.64 -9.56 0.11
CA LYS A 208 23.46 -11.01 0.23
C LYS A 208 21.98 -11.37 0.38
N LEU A 209 21.29 -10.81 1.38
CA LEU A 209 19.89 -11.11 1.68
C LEU A 209 18.96 -10.66 0.53
N TRP A 210 19.29 -9.56 -0.13
CA TRP A 210 18.53 -9.11 -1.30
C TRP A 210 18.62 -10.10 -2.47
N ARG A 211 19.72 -10.78 -2.67
CA ARG A 211 19.90 -11.84 -3.69
C ARG A 211 19.17 -13.14 -3.37
N GLU A 212 18.90 -13.44 -2.10
CA GLU A 212 18.18 -14.65 -1.66
C GLU A 212 16.70 -14.67 -2.10
N GLN A 213 16.14 -13.52 -2.51
CA GLN A 213 14.77 -13.37 -3.04
C GLN A 213 13.65 -13.78 -2.07
N ASP A 214 13.92 -13.90 -0.78
CA ASP A 214 12.89 -14.19 0.22
C ASP A 214 11.83 -13.09 0.27
N VAL A 215 10.56 -13.49 0.36
CA VAL A 215 9.40 -12.60 0.49
C VAL A 215 8.57 -13.06 1.67
N LEU A 216 8.34 -12.17 2.62
CA LEU A 216 7.49 -12.43 3.79
C LEU A 216 6.44 -11.34 3.93
N GLY A 217 5.23 -11.75 4.31
CA GLY A 217 4.26 -10.80 4.85
C GLY A 217 4.77 -10.21 6.16
N ARG A 218 4.35 -8.97 6.45
CA ARG A 218 4.71 -8.34 7.71
C ARG A 218 3.91 -8.99 8.85
N GLU A 219 4.60 -9.79 9.63
CA GLU A 219 4.06 -10.41 10.82
C GLU A 219 4.61 -9.72 12.06
N GLY A 220 3.77 -9.55 13.07
CA GLY A 220 4.18 -9.13 14.41
C GLY A 220 5.13 -10.14 15.06
N GLY A 221 5.11 -10.21 16.37
CA GLY A 221 5.82 -11.24 17.13
C GLY A 221 6.89 -10.67 18.07
N GLU A 222 7.58 -11.56 18.74
CA GLU A 222 8.55 -11.20 19.76
C GLU A 222 9.75 -10.46 19.18
N ARG A 223 10.16 -9.42 19.88
CA ARG A 223 11.37 -8.62 19.61
C ARG A 223 12.18 -8.52 20.89
N ARG A 224 13.46 -8.83 20.81
CA ARG A 224 14.39 -8.81 21.94
C ARG A 224 15.46 -7.76 21.71
N PHE A 225 15.67 -6.93 22.72
CA PHE A 225 16.68 -5.88 22.73
C PHE A 225 17.66 -6.12 23.87
N ARG A 226 18.93 -5.69 23.71
CA ARG A 226 20.03 -5.94 24.67
C ARG A 226 20.17 -4.83 25.71
N ALA A 227 19.90 -3.61 25.33
CA ALA A 227 20.15 -2.46 26.19
C ALA A 227 18.98 -1.47 26.16
N PRO A 228 18.12 -1.45 27.15
CA PRO A 228 18.01 -2.42 28.24
C PRO A 228 17.52 -3.79 27.76
N ALA A 229 17.91 -4.87 28.44
CA ALA A 229 17.45 -6.22 28.10
C ALA A 229 15.94 -6.32 28.28
N ARG A 230 15.19 -6.23 27.20
CA ARG A 230 13.72 -6.21 27.19
C ARG A 230 13.16 -7.04 26.04
N ARG A 231 12.01 -7.63 26.29
CA ARG A 231 11.21 -8.34 25.29
C ARG A 231 9.93 -7.57 25.01
N PHE A 232 9.55 -7.52 23.76
CA PHE A 232 8.33 -6.86 23.32
C PHE A 232 7.61 -7.74 22.32
N HIS A 233 6.29 -7.65 22.31
CA HIS A 233 5.48 -8.12 21.20
C HIS A 233 5.26 -6.96 20.23
N GLN A 234 5.79 -7.09 19.01
CA GLN A 234 5.56 -6.10 17.95
C GLN A 234 4.22 -6.34 17.28
N THR A 235 3.43 -5.28 17.19
CA THR A 235 2.24 -5.21 16.34
C THR A 235 2.45 -4.13 15.30
N THR A 236 2.08 -4.41 14.04
CA THR A 236 2.12 -3.41 12.97
C THR A 236 0.69 -3.18 12.46
N LEU A 237 0.25 -1.94 12.52
CA LEU A 237 -1.06 -1.51 12.03
C LEU A 237 -0.87 -0.74 10.72
N ILE A 238 -1.71 -1.05 9.74
CA ILE A 238 -1.75 -0.33 8.47
C ILE A 238 -2.78 0.79 8.59
N VAL A 239 -2.42 1.98 8.18
CA VAL A 239 -3.33 3.12 8.14
C VAL A 239 -4.21 2.98 6.90
N ALA A 240 -5.52 2.77 7.07
CA ALA A 240 -6.43 2.46 5.97
C ALA A 240 -6.48 3.56 4.89
N SER A 241 -6.41 4.83 5.29
CA SER A 241 -6.35 5.99 4.37
C SER A 241 -4.99 6.18 3.68
N HIS A 242 -3.92 5.61 4.25
CA HIS A 242 -2.53 5.67 3.78
C HIS A 242 -1.89 4.28 3.89
N PRO A 243 -2.22 3.34 2.99
CA PRO A 243 -1.82 1.93 3.12
C PRO A 243 -0.31 1.69 3.13
N GLU A 244 0.48 2.67 2.68
CA GLU A 244 1.94 2.67 2.75
C GLU A 244 2.46 3.01 4.16
N ALA A 245 1.66 3.73 4.96
CA ALA A 245 2.04 4.11 6.32
C ALA A 245 1.78 2.98 7.31
N LYS A 246 2.73 2.77 8.21
CA LYS A 246 2.72 1.67 9.18
C LYS A 246 3.01 2.19 10.57
N LEU A 247 2.03 2.05 11.45
CA LEU A 247 2.21 2.29 12.87
C LEU A 247 2.72 1.02 13.54
N VAL A 248 3.92 1.08 14.06
CA VAL A 248 4.58 -0.04 14.76
C VAL A 248 4.54 0.21 16.25
N CYS A 249 3.99 -0.74 17.00
CA CYS A 249 3.84 -0.70 18.46
C CYS A 249 4.60 -1.88 19.09
N LEU A 250 5.24 -1.65 20.21
CA LEU A 250 6.05 -2.62 20.94
C LEU A 250 5.49 -2.76 22.36
N ALA A 251 4.57 -3.73 22.54
CA ALA A 251 4.02 -4.02 23.86
C ALA A 251 5.04 -4.83 24.69
N PRO A 252 5.41 -4.39 25.91
CA PRO A 252 6.31 -5.14 26.77
C PRO A 252 5.74 -6.54 27.05
N ILE A 253 6.61 -7.55 27.01
CA ILE A 253 6.29 -8.91 27.49
C ILE A 253 6.83 -9.00 28.89
N GLU A 254 5.94 -9.21 29.87
CA GLU A 254 6.31 -9.48 31.23
C GLU A 254 7.16 -10.76 31.31
N ALA A 255 8.15 -10.74 32.21
CA ALA A 255 9.12 -11.83 32.38
C ALA A 255 8.50 -13.03 33.07
#